data_6f930600a1e177eda2966838af231af3
#
_entry.id   6f930600a1e177eda2966838af231af3
#
_cell.length_a   1.000
_cell.length_b   1.000
_cell.length_c   1.000
_cell.angle_alpha   90.00
_cell.angle_beta   90.00
_cell.angle_gamma   90.00
#
_symmetry.space_group_name_H-M   'P 1'
#
loop_
_entity.id
_entity.type
_entity.pdbx_description
1 polymer ?
#
loop_
_entity_poly.entity_id
_entity_poly.type
_entity_poly.pdbx_seq_one_letter_code
_entity_poly.pdbx_strand_id
1 'polypeptide(L)'
;MSLRAKEIAFSCYAATDRAGSRAFHEGVLGLHPTLLVGEPGGMQWTEHDIGAGTFSLGVAPGWNPTSDGCCVAPEVEDSDAATAEPKAADAAFQMDPFATPVCQMAFIFGPDTNVVRIHKRHAGHQ
;
A
#
# COMPACT_ATOMS: atom_id res chain seq x y z
N MET A 1 9.97 -19.14 -26.07
CA MET A 1 10.80 -19.03 -24.85
C MET A 1 9.99 -18.36 -23.76
N SER A 2 9.98 -18.94 -22.57
CA SER A 2 9.24 -18.38 -21.45
C SER A 2 10.12 -17.44 -20.63
N LEU A 3 9.52 -16.44 -19.98
CA LEU A 3 10.24 -15.50 -19.13
C LEU A 3 10.69 -16.13 -17.82
N ARG A 4 9.97 -17.13 -17.33
CA ARG A 4 10.25 -17.81 -16.07
C ARG A 4 10.34 -16.83 -14.89
N ALA A 5 9.25 -16.11 -14.66
CA ALA A 5 9.19 -15.21 -13.53
C ALA A 5 9.50 -15.97 -12.24
N LYS A 6 10.37 -15.44 -11.39
CA LYS A 6 10.81 -16.07 -10.15
C LYS A 6 10.04 -15.55 -8.95
N GLU A 7 9.71 -14.27 -8.97
CA GLU A 7 9.07 -13.59 -7.85
C GLU A 7 8.50 -12.27 -8.34
N ILE A 8 7.68 -11.66 -7.52
CA ILE A 8 7.28 -10.27 -7.72
C ILE A 8 8.36 -9.42 -7.06
N ALA A 9 9.17 -8.72 -7.87
CA ALA A 9 10.26 -7.91 -7.34
C ALA A 9 9.74 -6.74 -6.50
N PHE A 10 8.72 -6.06 -6.98
CA PHE A 10 8.06 -4.99 -6.24
C PHE A 10 6.68 -4.72 -6.80
N SER A 11 5.86 -4.06 -6.00
CA SER A 11 4.60 -3.46 -6.44
C SER A 11 4.71 -1.95 -6.28
N CYS A 12 4.17 -1.17 -7.20
CA CYS A 12 4.35 0.27 -7.19
C CYS A 12 3.03 1.00 -7.35
N TYR A 13 2.83 2.03 -6.55
CA TYR A 13 1.78 3.03 -6.76
C TYR A 13 2.42 4.31 -7.28
N ALA A 14 1.73 4.95 -8.24
CA ALA A 14 2.07 6.31 -8.62
C ALA A 14 1.63 7.26 -7.50
N ALA A 15 2.44 8.27 -7.23
CA ALA A 15 2.14 9.31 -6.26
C ALA A 15 2.44 10.68 -6.86
N THR A 16 1.85 11.72 -6.31
CA THR A 16 2.09 13.09 -6.75
C THR A 16 2.94 13.88 -5.77
N ASP A 17 2.95 13.45 -4.51
CA ASP A 17 3.71 14.11 -3.44
C ASP A 17 4.33 13.03 -2.54
N ARG A 18 5.64 12.86 -2.66
CA ARG A 18 6.35 11.83 -1.88
C ARG A 18 6.19 12.05 -0.37
N ALA A 19 6.29 13.29 0.10
CA ALA A 19 6.20 13.57 1.53
C ALA A 19 4.83 13.18 2.09
N GLY A 20 3.75 13.54 1.41
CA GLY A 20 2.40 13.18 1.83
C GLY A 20 2.15 11.68 1.75
N SER A 21 2.62 11.02 0.69
CA SER A 21 2.49 9.58 0.54
C SER A 21 3.26 8.83 1.62
N ARG A 22 4.48 9.27 1.93
CA ARG A 22 5.28 8.67 3.00
C ARG A 22 4.62 8.84 4.36
N ALA A 23 4.05 10.02 4.62
CA ALA A 23 3.34 10.26 5.89
C ALA A 23 2.19 9.26 6.07
N PHE A 24 1.48 8.93 5.00
CA PHE A 24 0.42 7.94 5.05
C PHE A 24 0.98 6.52 5.19
N HIS A 25 1.85 6.10 4.29
CA HIS A 25 2.33 4.71 4.27
C HIS A 25 3.22 4.39 5.46
N GLU A 26 4.04 5.31 5.91
CA GLU A 26 4.93 5.10 7.05
C GLU A 26 4.25 5.44 8.37
N GLY A 27 3.55 6.57 8.43
CA GLY A 27 2.93 7.04 9.67
C GLY A 27 1.63 6.33 10.02
N VAL A 28 0.77 6.09 9.03
CA VAL A 28 -0.55 5.47 9.26
C VAL A 28 -0.47 3.95 9.13
N LEU A 29 0.19 3.45 8.09
CA LEU A 29 0.29 2.01 7.85
C LEU A 29 1.49 1.36 8.55
N GLY A 30 2.41 2.15 9.08
CA GLY A 30 3.54 1.63 9.83
C GLY A 30 4.63 0.98 8.99
N LEU A 31 4.71 1.30 7.70
CA LEU A 31 5.73 0.73 6.83
C LEU A 31 7.08 1.40 7.07
N HIS A 32 8.16 0.68 6.80
CA HIS A 32 9.52 1.19 6.99
C HIS A 32 10.19 1.46 5.65
N PRO A 33 10.69 2.69 5.40
CA PRO A 33 11.38 2.99 4.16
C PRO A 33 12.76 2.32 4.15
N THR A 34 13.14 1.77 3.01
CA THR A 34 14.44 1.11 2.81
C THR A 34 15.28 1.78 1.74
N LEU A 35 14.66 2.58 0.87
CA LEU A 35 15.37 3.27 -0.20
C LEU A 35 14.62 4.54 -0.59
N LEU A 36 15.34 5.65 -0.68
CA LEU A 36 14.82 6.91 -1.24
C LEU A 36 15.77 7.37 -2.34
N VAL A 37 15.23 7.60 -3.53
CA VAL A 37 15.98 8.07 -4.69
C VAL A 37 15.26 9.28 -5.26
N GLY A 38 16.01 10.27 -5.73
CA GLY A 38 15.47 11.44 -6.42
C GLY A 38 15.10 12.59 -5.49
N GLU A 39 14.95 13.76 -6.08
CA GLU A 39 14.70 15.01 -5.39
C GLU A 39 13.38 15.63 -5.85
N PRO A 40 12.73 16.50 -5.03
CA PRO A 40 11.56 17.23 -5.46
C PRO A 40 11.78 17.97 -6.78
N GLY A 41 10.80 17.90 -7.67
CA GLY A 41 10.86 18.49 -8.99
C GLY A 41 11.35 17.54 -10.09
N GLY A 42 11.90 16.39 -9.71
CA GLY A 42 12.31 15.34 -10.63
C GLY A 42 11.61 14.04 -10.33
N MET A 43 12.08 12.97 -10.95
CA MET A 43 11.58 11.63 -10.64
C MET A 43 12.00 11.24 -9.22
N GLN A 44 11.08 10.65 -8.48
CA GLN A 44 11.32 10.17 -7.12
C GLN A 44 10.88 8.73 -6.99
N TRP A 45 11.63 7.95 -6.22
CA TRP A 45 11.34 6.54 -5.99
C TRP A 45 11.58 6.22 -4.52
N THR A 46 10.61 5.61 -3.87
CA THR A 46 10.71 5.23 -2.46
C THR A 46 10.31 3.77 -2.34
N GLU A 47 11.11 2.99 -1.62
CA GLU A 47 10.81 1.58 -1.37
C GLU A 47 10.57 1.32 0.11
N HIS A 48 9.65 0.42 0.37
CA HIS A 48 9.31 -0.06 1.72
C HIS A 48 9.30 -1.58 1.69
N ASP A 49 9.87 -2.22 2.69
CA ASP A 49 9.80 -3.67 2.81
C ASP A 49 8.55 -4.09 3.58
N ILE A 50 7.87 -5.10 3.05
CA ILE A 50 6.75 -5.77 3.73
C ILE A 50 7.05 -7.26 3.66
N GLY A 51 7.54 -7.84 4.77
CA GLY A 51 8.00 -9.22 4.77
C GLY A 51 9.09 -9.40 3.73
N ALA A 52 8.94 -10.38 2.85
CA ALA A 52 9.86 -10.63 1.74
C ALA A 52 9.55 -9.77 0.51
N GLY A 53 8.47 -9.00 0.54
CA GLY A 53 8.05 -8.17 -0.59
C GLY A 53 8.52 -6.74 -0.47
N THR A 54 8.49 -6.03 -1.59
CA THR A 54 8.82 -4.61 -1.65
C THR A 54 7.64 -3.85 -2.23
N PHE A 55 7.24 -2.80 -1.54
CA PHE A 55 6.22 -1.87 -1.98
C PHE A 55 6.85 -0.53 -2.27
N SER A 56 6.58 0.03 -3.44
CA SER A 56 7.22 1.25 -3.91
C SER A 56 6.21 2.36 -4.17
N LEU A 57 6.69 3.59 -4.05
CA LEU A 57 5.98 4.80 -4.47
C LEU A 57 6.83 5.51 -5.51
N GLY A 58 6.26 5.80 -6.66
CA GLY A 58 6.95 6.50 -7.74
C GLY A 58 6.29 7.83 -8.05
N VAL A 59 7.09 8.88 -8.18
CA VAL A 59 6.65 10.20 -8.62
C VAL A 59 7.39 10.53 -9.90
N ALA A 60 6.66 10.73 -11.00
CA ALA A 60 7.26 11.08 -12.29
C ALA A 60 6.20 11.69 -13.19
N PRO A 61 6.59 12.52 -14.17
CA PRO A 61 5.64 13.04 -15.15
C PRO A 61 4.94 11.89 -15.88
N GLY A 62 3.63 11.96 -16.01
CA GLY A 62 2.85 10.94 -16.70
C GLY A 62 2.48 9.73 -15.85
N TRP A 63 2.97 9.63 -14.63
CA TRP A 63 2.56 8.60 -13.67
C TRP A 63 1.43 9.16 -12.82
N ASN A 64 0.22 8.68 -13.05
CA ASN A 64 -0.97 9.21 -12.40
C ASN A 64 -1.58 8.18 -11.44
N PRO A 65 -1.85 8.55 -10.19
CA PRO A 65 -2.54 7.66 -9.26
C PRO A 65 -3.95 7.34 -9.74
N THR A 66 -4.44 6.16 -9.38
CA THR A 66 -5.78 5.71 -9.73
C THR A 66 -6.32 4.77 -8.66
N SER A 67 -7.64 4.81 -8.46
CA SER A 67 -8.33 3.86 -7.59
C SER A 67 -8.77 2.60 -8.34
N ASP A 68 -8.59 2.56 -9.66
CA ASP A 68 -9.07 1.47 -10.52
C ASP A 68 -7.96 0.51 -10.95
N GLY A 69 -6.72 0.81 -10.63
CA GLY A 69 -5.59 -0.03 -10.99
C GLY A 69 -5.37 -1.17 -10.00
N CYS A 70 -4.24 -1.83 -10.14
CA CYS A 70 -3.83 -2.85 -9.19
C CYS A 70 -3.70 -2.25 -7.79
N CYS A 71 -3.92 -3.06 -6.78
CA CYS A 71 -3.79 -2.63 -5.40
C CYS A 71 -2.85 -3.52 -4.63
N VAL A 72 -2.34 -3.00 -3.52
CA VAL A 72 -1.55 -3.77 -2.57
C VAL A 72 -2.46 -4.20 -1.43
N ALA A 73 -2.35 -5.46 -1.02
CA ALA A 73 -3.14 -6.02 0.07
C ALA A 73 -2.18 -6.55 1.15
N PRO A 74 -1.70 -5.68 2.05
CA PRO A 74 -0.82 -6.15 3.12
C PRO A 74 -1.58 -7.06 4.07
N GLU A 75 -0.96 -8.17 4.42
CA GLU A 75 -1.47 -9.05 5.47
C GLU A 75 -1.09 -8.45 6.82
N VAL A 76 -2.05 -8.28 7.71
CA VAL A 76 -1.83 -7.70 9.04
C VAL A 76 -2.10 -8.72 10.12
N GLU A 77 -1.46 -8.54 11.28
CA GLU A 77 -1.65 -9.45 12.41
C GLU A 77 -2.98 -9.22 13.12
N ASP A 78 -3.40 -7.97 13.24
CA ASP A 78 -4.63 -7.58 13.94
C ASP A 78 -5.40 -6.60 13.05
N SER A 79 -6.50 -7.07 12.47
CA SER A 79 -7.29 -6.24 11.56
C SER A 79 -8.01 -5.10 12.28
N ASP A 80 -8.39 -5.28 13.55
CA ASP A 80 -9.04 -4.21 14.30
C ASP A 80 -8.05 -3.06 14.57
N ALA A 81 -6.83 -3.38 15.00
CA ALA A 81 -5.80 -2.37 15.20
C ALA A 81 -5.42 -1.70 13.87
N ALA A 82 -5.29 -2.50 12.80
CA ALA A 82 -4.91 -1.98 11.48
C ALA A 82 -5.97 -1.05 10.89
N THR A 83 -7.23 -1.19 11.25
CA THR A 83 -8.29 -0.28 10.78
C THR A 83 -8.50 0.90 11.73
N ALA A 84 -8.16 0.76 13.02
CA ALA A 84 -8.27 1.85 13.98
C ALA A 84 -7.28 3.00 13.67
N GLU A 85 -6.07 2.67 13.24
CA GLU A 85 -5.06 3.68 12.88
C GLU A 85 -5.51 4.59 11.72
N PRO A 86 -5.99 4.04 10.59
CA PRO A 86 -6.51 4.88 9.51
C PRO A 86 -7.72 5.71 9.94
N LYS A 87 -8.62 5.16 10.74
CA LYS A 87 -9.78 5.91 11.24
C LYS A 87 -9.35 7.06 12.13
N ALA A 88 -8.39 6.84 13.02
CA ALA A 88 -7.86 7.89 13.89
C ALA A 88 -7.16 9.00 13.10
N ALA A 89 -6.60 8.67 11.93
CA ALA A 89 -5.95 9.63 11.04
C ALA A 89 -6.91 10.25 10.01
N ASP A 90 -8.21 10.03 10.14
CA ASP A 90 -9.25 10.51 9.22
C ASP A 90 -9.06 10.04 7.78
N ALA A 91 -8.47 8.87 7.58
CA ALA A 91 -8.35 8.29 6.24
C ALA A 91 -9.74 7.91 5.71
N ALA A 92 -9.97 8.17 4.43
CA ALA A 92 -11.22 7.78 3.79
C ALA A 92 -11.23 6.29 3.49
N PHE A 93 -12.35 5.63 3.71
CA PHE A 93 -12.53 4.22 3.40
C PHE A 93 -13.32 4.07 2.11
N GLN A 94 -12.78 3.28 1.17
CA GLN A 94 -13.55 2.87 0.00
C GLN A 94 -14.57 1.82 0.40
N MET A 95 -14.17 0.90 1.28
CA MET A 95 -15.07 -0.05 1.92
C MET A 95 -14.72 -0.17 3.40
N ASP A 96 -15.72 -0.03 4.25
CA ASP A 96 -15.57 -0.28 5.68
C ASP A 96 -15.21 -1.73 5.95
N PRO A 97 -14.66 -2.05 7.14
CA PRO A 97 -14.28 -3.41 7.47
C PRO A 97 -15.41 -4.41 7.23
N PHE A 98 -15.09 -5.52 6.57
CA PHE A 98 -16.03 -6.59 6.29
C PHE A 98 -15.32 -7.94 6.34
N ALA A 99 -16.08 -9.01 6.46
CA ALA A 99 -15.56 -10.36 6.50
C ALA A 99 -16.06 -11.19 5.34
N THR A 100 -15.20 -12.09 4.87
CA THR A 100 -15.55 -13.14 3.92
C THR A 100 -15.37 -14.49 4.64
N PRO A 101 -15.73 -15.63 4.02
CA PRO A 101 -15.47 -16.92 4.67
C PRO A 101 -14.00 -17.20 4.98
N VAL A 102 -13.04 -16.52 4.31
CA VAL A 102 -11.61 -16.82 4.42
C VAL A 102 -10.79 -15.66 5.01
N CYS A 103 -11.33 -14.47 5.13
CA CYS A 103 -10.55 -13.31 5.59
C CYS A 103 -11.41 -12.18 6.11
N GLN A 104 -10.75 -11.20 6.73
CA GLN A 104 -11.31 -9.88 7.00
C GLN A 104 -10.56 -8.86 6.16
N MET A 105 -11.26 -7.86 5.66
CA MET A 105 -10.68 -6.83 4.80
C MET A 105 -11.26 -5.45 5.12
N ALA A 106 -10.51 -4.43 4.77
CA ALA A 106 -10.97 -3.05 4.68
C ALA A 106 -10.21 -2.37 3.56
N PHE A 107 -10.88 -1.55 2.78
CA PHE A 107 -10.27 -0.84 1.65
C PHE A 107 -10.17 0.62 2.02
N ILE A 108 -8.96 1.17 2.06
CA ILE A 108 -8.73 2.57 2.41
C ILE A 108 -8.07 3.30 1.25
N PHE A 109 -8.37 4.59 1.14
CA PHE A 109 -7.71 5.47 0.18
C PHE A 109 -6.45 6.06 0.80
N GLY A 110 -5.35 6.03 0.08
CA GLY A 110 -4.20 6.85 0.38
C GLY A 110 -4.44 8.29 -0.07
N PRO A 111 -3.48 9.19 0.19
CA PRO A 111 -3.65 10.62 -0.13
C PRO A 111 -3.82 10.90 -1.63
N ASP A 112 -3.35 10.01 -2.49
CA ASP A 112 -3.46 10.12 -3.94
C ASP A 112 -4.60 9.29 -4.52
N THR A 113 -5.55 8.85 -3.70
CA THR A 113 -6.68 7.99 -4.07
C THR A 113 -6.31 6.56 -4.48
N ASN A 114 -5.05 6.18 -4.40
CA ASN A 114 -4.68 4.77 -4.51
C ASN A 114 -5.33 4.00 -3.36
N VAL A 115 -5.78 2.78 -3.63
CA VAL A 115 -6.47 1.97 -2.63
C VAL A 115 -5.52 0.95 -2.03
N VAL A 116 -5.49 0.88 -0.70
CA VAL A 116 -4.79 -0.18 0.02
C VAL A 116 -5.84 -1.11 0.63
N ARG A 117 -5.70 -2.41 0.42
CA ARG A 117 -6.62 -3.41 0.93
C ARG A 117 -6.01 -4.08 2.16
N ILE A 118 -6.37 -3.61 3.34
CA ILE A 118 -5.94 -4.24 4.58
C ILE A 118 -6.57 -5.63 4.63
N HIS A 119 -5.76 -6.64 4.87
CA HIS A 119 -6.16 -8.03 4.76
C HIS A 119 -5.69 -8.85 5.95
N LYS A 120 -6.59 -9.67 6.50
CA LYS A 120 -6.26 -10.62 7.56
C LYS A 120 -6.89 -11.96 7.21
N ARG A 121 -6.06 -12.97 6.95
CA ARG A 121 -6.56 -14.33 6.70
C ARG A 121 -7.14 -14.91 7.98
N HIS A 122 -8.26 -15.62 7.84
CA HIS A 122 -8.76 -16.42 8.94
C HIS A 122 -7.81 -17.60 9.16
N ALA A 123 -7.71 -18.07 10.38
CA ALA A 123 -6.84 -19.20 10.72
C ALA A 123 -7.14 -20.40 9.83
N GLY A 124 -6.09 -21.03 9.30
CA GLY A 124 -6.21 -22.20 8.43
C GLY A 124 -6.43 -21.89 6.94
N HIS A 125 -6.49 -20.63 6.54
CA HIS A 125 -6.63 -20.23 5.14
C HIS A 125 -5.34 -19.62 4.61
N GLN A 126 -5.04 -19.89 3.35
CA GLN A 126 -3.82 -19.40 2.68
C GLN A 126 -4.10 -18.20 1.80
#